data_98e6bb46362965165b47b7397fc9581f
#
_entry.id   98e6bb46362965165b47b7397fc9581f
#
_cell.length_a   1.000
_cell.length_b   1.000
_cell.length_c   1.000
_cell.angle_alpha   90.00
_cell.angle_beta   90.00
_cell.angle_gamma   90.00
#
_symmetry.space_group_name_H-M   'P 1'
#
loop_
_entity.id
_entity.type
_entity.pdbx_description
1 polymer ?
#
loop_
_entity_poly.entity_id
_entity_poly.type
_entity_poly.pdbx_seq_one_letter_code
_entity_poly.pdbx_strand_id
1 'polypeptide(L)'
;MLDLTQEINEMVNERRMTEEKVQSLISDMLKSAYKRKFGTDENVSIRFIEENGSKCVEVLAVKEVVAEENWYDAVKQIALDDAKELGGEEVEVGDVLEIPLNPRDFEYSAVQSAKQRSQQVVKEYNNDKTYVDAKAMEGSLVRGEIKRANQDGSYMVNIGLEGTDALFSLRGQSPRETYDIQEKLKFYVEKVDRGDDIVERGSRDGRMQKKSRGVRVLLSRASKEFVKALLESEVPEIANGDVEIKAIARHAGIRTKVAVDTKKTDLDPVGTTVGKQGLRIQTIMNECEGEKIDVIRYENDPLVFIVNALIPAQVKRVVTIDPNTKHVVAIVDENQQGIAIGQGGVNVKLAKMLCDWNIEVKTEAQFKEMEETQKIYEGVDNLFKPEEEEVKEEAHQLTNEEIGIAEDETPITELDLSADLITKLHDADIWSVEEFFDYSDAELKEKGFSEDEIDAVKNSVEFDEGEEETEFECPVCHTVLAAGTTVCPNCGAEFEFE
;
A
#
# COMPACT_ATOMS: atom_id res chain seq x y z
N MET A 1 -4.79 -26.46 -46.43
CA MET A 1 -5.49 -25.30 -45.85
C MET A 1 -6.60 -25.76 -44.93
N LEU A 2 -6.72 -25.13 -43.73
CA LEU A 2 -7.81 -25.33 -42.79
C LEU A 2 -8.59 -24.03 -42.70
N ASP A 3 -9.91 -24.09 -43.02
CA ASP A 3 -10.79 -22.93 -42.84
C ASP A 3 -11.21 -22.85 -41.36
N LEU A 4 -10.88 -21.74 -40.71
CA LEU A 4 -11.16 -21.46 -39.28
C LEU A 4 -11.98 -20.15 -39.15
N THR A 5 -12.66 -19.73 -40.20
CA THR A 5 -13.42 -18.47 -40.23
C THR A 5 -14.43 -18.40 -39.11
N GLN A 6 -15.17 -19.49 -38.91
CA GLN A 6 -16.24 -19.55 -37.92
C GLN A 6 -15.66 -19.49 -36.51
N GLU A 7 -14.61 -20.27 -36.20
CA GLU A 7 -13.94 -20.32 -34.89
C GLU A 7 -13.27 -18.99 -34.54
N ILE A 8 -12.60 -18.36 -35.53
CA ILE A 8 -11.95 -17.05 -35.30
C ILE A 8 -13.02 -15.99 -35.02
N ASN A 9 -14.09 -15.94 -35.80
CA ASN A 9 -15.17 -14.98 -35.60
C ASN A 9 -15.92 -15.19 -34.27
N GLU A 10 -16.15 -16.45 -33.84
CA GLU A 10 -16.72 -16.76 -32.53
C GLU A 10 -15.80 -16.23 -31.39
N MET A 11 -14.48 -16.46 -31.48
CA MET A 11 -13.53 -15.97 -30.47
C MET A 11 -13.45 -14.43 -30.45
N VAL A 12 -13.49 -13.78 -31.58
CA VAL A 12 -13.46 -12.32 -31.70
C VAL A 12 -14.75 -11.70 -31.21
N ASN A 13 -15.92 -12.18 -31.71
CA ASN A 13 -17.22 -11.55 -31.44
C ASN A 13 -17.81 -11.95 -30.09
N GLU A 14 -17.79 -13.22 -29.71
CA GLU A 14 -18.40 -13.70 -28.47
C GLU A 14 -17.49 -13.52 -27.28
N ARG A 15 -16.16 -13.75 -27.45
CA ARG A 15 -15.18 -13.65 -26.36
C ARG A 15 -14.42 -12.34 -26.35
N ARG A 16 -14.70 -11.40 -27.28
CA ARG A 16 -14.10 -10.08 -27.37
C ARG A 16 -12.56 -10.09 -27.37
N MET A 17 -11.97 -11.12 -27.97
CA MET A 17 -10.52 -11.21 -28.14
C MET A 17 -10.10 -10.40 -29.37
N THR A 18 -8.90 -9.79 -29.32
CA THR A 18 -8.33 -9.18 -30.51
C THR A 18 -7.95 -10.26 -31.53
N GLU A 19 -8.08 -9.95 -32.81
CA GLU A 19 -7.77 -10.91 -33.89
C GLU A 19 -6.34 -11.41 -33.83
N GLU A 20 -5.38 -10.51 -33.52
CA GLU A 20 -3.97 -10.86 -33.34
C GLU A 20 -3.77 -11.90 -32.22
N LYS A 21 -4.52 -11.79 -31.13
CA LYS A 21 -4.44 -12.73 -30.01
C LYS A 21 -5.02 -14.09 -30.37
N VAL A 22 -6.12 -14.10 -31.16
CA VAL A 22 -6.69 -15.35 -31.68
C VAL A 22 -5.73 -16.04 -32.63
N GLN A 23 -5.08 -15.31 -33.53
CA GLN A 23 -4.07 -15.84 -34.46
C GLN A 23 -2.85 -16.40 -33.70
N SER A 24 -2.35 -15.69 -32.68
CA SER A 24 -1.28 -16.19 -31.82
C SER A 24 -1.67 -17.49 -31.11
N LEU A 25 -2.88 -17.57 -30.59
CA LEU A 25 -3.40 -18.76 -29.89
C LEU A 25 -3.49 -19.98 -30.81
N ILE A 26 -4.01 -19.79 -32.04
CA ILE A 26 -4.11 -20.84 -33.06
C ILE A 26 -2.70 -21.28 -33.49
N SER A 27 -1.78 -20.35 -33.66
CA SER A 27 -0.38 -20.62 -33.97
C SER A 27 0.28 -21.47 -32.90
N ASP A 28 0.16 -21.11 -31.61
CA ASP A 28 0.72 -21.89 -30.49
C ASP A 28 0.10 -23.27 -30.38
N MET A 29 -1.20 -23.40 -30.70
CA MET A 29 -1.91 -24.66 -30.73
C MET A 29 -1.36 -25.59 -31.80
N LEU A 30 -1.19 -25.09 -33.02
CA LEU A 30 -0.68 -25.87 -34.15
C LEU A 30 0.80 -26.22 -33.98
N LYS A 31 1.63 -25.31 -33.44
CA LYS A 31 3.02 -25.59 -33.06
C LYS A 31 3.13 -26.69 -32.01
N SER A 32 2.25 -26.66 -31.00
CA SER A 32 2.21 -27.70 -29.96
C SER A 32 1.81 -29.06 -30.52
N ALA A 33 0.86 -29.09 -31.46
CA ALA A 33 0.45 -30.32 -32.14
C ALA A 33 1.58 -30.88 -33.04
N TYR A 34 2.28 -30.00 -33.77
CA TYR A 34 3.45 -30.34 -34.58
C TYR A 34 4.58 -30.93 -33.72
N LYS A 35 4.94 -30.25 -32.63
CA LYS A 35 5.97 -30.70 -31.67
C LYS A 35 5.68 -32.10 -31.13
N ARG A 36 4.43 -32.40 -30.87
CA ARG A 36 4.07 -33.71 -30.35
C ARG A 36 4.20 -34.84 -31.37
N LYS A 37 3.97 -34.52 -32.67
CA LYS A 37 4.11 -35.48 -33.76
C LYS A 37 5.56 -35.67 -34.19
N PHE A 38 6.31 -34.58 -34.30
CA PHE A 38 7.64 -34.54 -34.91
C PHE A 38 8.78 -34.34 -33.90
N GLY A 39 8.48 -34.09 -32.61
CA GLY A 39 9.47 -33.91 -31.54
C GLY A 39 10.05 -32.50 -31.41
N THR A 40 9.93 -31.66 -32.43
CA THR A 40 10.43 -30.27 -32.47
C THR A 40 9.36 -29.32 -33.00
N ASP A 41 9.48 -28.05 -32.65
CA ASP A 41 8.64 -26.94 -33.13
C ASP A 41 9.48 -25.82 -33.81
N GLU A 42 10.78 -26.03 -33.96
CA GLU A 42 11.69 -25.04 -34.55
C GLU A 42 11.53 -24.86 -36.06
N ASN A 43 11.10 -25.92 -36.74
CA ASN A 43 11.00 -25.97 -38.19
C ASN A 43 9.53 -25.92 -38.68
N VAL A 44 8.62 -25.29 -37.96
CA VAL A 44 7.23 -25.09 -38.38
C VAL A 44 6.91 -23.61 -38.54
N SER A 45 6.36 -23.27 -39.70
CA SER A 45 5.81 -21.94 -40.00
C SER A 45 4.30 -22.04 -40.16
N ILE A 46 3.58 -21.02 -39.61
CA ILE A 46 2.12 -20.97 -39.68
C ILE A 46 1.74 -19.66 -40.30
N ARG A 47 0.99 -19.75 -41.41
CA ARG A 47 0.50 -18.59 -42.17
C ARG A 47 -0.99 -18.50 -42.09
N PHE A 48 -1.47 -17.28 -41.81
CA PHE A 48 -2.87 -16.93 -41.89
C PHE A 48 -3.12 -16.26 -43.25
N ILE A 49 -4.07 -16.80 -44.00
CA ILE A 49 -4.42 -16.34 -45.35
C ILE A 49 -5.89 -15.98 -45.35
N GLU A 50 -6.21 -14.80 -45.84
CA GLU A 50 -7.57 -14.36 -46.02
C GLU A 50 -7.91 -14.41 -47.53
N GLU A 51 -8.73 -15.39 -47.93
CA GLU A 51 -9.17 -15.56 -49.30
C GLU A 51 -10.70 -15.52 -49.38
N ASN A 52 -11.23 -14.65 -50.22
CA ASN A 52 -12.68 -14.51 -50.45
C ASN A 52 -13.54 -14.32 -49.19
N GLY A 53 -12.96 -13.70 -48.11
CA GLY A 53 -13.62 -13.53 -46.83
C GLY A 53 -13.57 -14.75 -45.91
N SER A 54 -12.87 -15.82 -46.32
CA SER A 54 -12.56 -16.98 -45.48
C SER A 54 -11.17 -16.83 -44.87
N LYS A 55 -11.06 -17.06 -43.53
CA LYS A 55 -9.77 -17.02 -42.78
C LYS A 55 -9.24 -18.44 -42.72
N CYS A 56 -8.24 -18.70 -43.54
CA CYS A 56 -7.60 -20.00 -43.67
C CYS A 56 -6.24 -20.02 -42.99
N VAL A 57 -5.85 -21.18 -42.48
CA VAL A 57 -4.52 -21.39 -41.85
C VAL A 57 -3.74 -22.47 -42.60
N GLU A 58 -2.53 -22.17 -42.97
CA GLU A 58 -1.57 -23.11 -43.48
C GLU A 58 -0.50 -23.46 -42.46
N VAL A 59 -0.19 -24.73 -42.33
CA VAL A 59 0.95 -25.25 -41.55
C VAL A 59 2.03 -25.71 -42.52
N LEU A 60 3.17 -25.12 -42.41
CA LEU A 60 4.31 -25.38 -43.31
C LEU A 60 5.46 -25.96 -42.51
N ALA A 61 5.98 -27.12 -42.92
CA ALA A 61 7.25 -27.63 -42.39
C ALA A 61 8.40 -27.00 -43.19
N VAL A 62 9.27 -26.31 -42.50
CA VAL A 62 10.47 -25.70 -43.05
C VAL A 62 11.60 -26.73 -43.03
N LYS A 63 12.07 -27.17 -44.19
CA LYS A 63 13.13 -28.17 -44.32
C LYS A 63 14.28 -27.66 -45.14
N GLU A 64 15.48 -27.95 -44.71
CA GLU A 64 16.73 -27.66 -45.46
C GLU A 64 17.00 -28.79 -46.44
N VAL A 65 17.32 -28.42 -47.70
CA VAL A 65 17.67 -29.38 -48.76
C VAL A 65 19.11 -29.82 -48.55
N VAL A 66 19.35 -31.11 -48.41
CA VAL A 66 20.67 -31.69 -48.21
C VAL A 66 20.96 -32.75 -49.27
N ALA A 67 22.23 -33.00 -49.53
CA ALA A 67 22.65 -34.15 -50.39
C ALA A 67 22.27 -35.46 -49.64
N GLU A 68 21.97 -36.53 -50.42
CA GLU A 68 21.59 -37.83 -49.85
C GLU A 68 22.56 -38.36 -48.80
N GLU A 69 23.86 -38.11 -49.00
CA GLU A 69 24.92 -38.52 -48.06
C GLU A 69 24.88 -37.78 -46.72
N ASN A 70 24.23 -36.59 -46.62
CA ASN A 70 24.14 -35.72 -45.45
C ASN A 70 22.73 -35.69 -44.84
N TRP A 71 21.87 -36.59 -45.25
CA TRP A 71 20.51 -36.69 -44.74
C TRP A 71 20.43 -37.51 -43.43
N TYR A 72 20.33 -36.82 -42.29
CA TYR A 72 20.31 -37.43 -40.96
C TYR A 72 19.01 -37.21 -40.19
N ASP A 73 18.28 -36.18 -40.52
CA ASP A 73 17.06 -35.78 -39.80
C ASP A 73 15.89 -35.55 -40.77
N ALA A 74 15.02 -36.56 -40.88
CA ALA A 74 13.83 -36.51 -41.77
C ALA A 74 12.84 -35.40 -41.39
N VAL A 75 12.94 -34.83 -40.18
CA VAL A 75 12.04 -33.76 -39.71
C VAL A 75 12.53 -32.40 -40.21
N LYS A 76 13.83 -32.12 -40.09
CA LYS A 76 14.44 -30.82 -40.43
C LYS A 76 15.04 -30.75 -41.82
N GLN A 77 15.27 -31.92 -42.43
CA GLN A 77 15.98 -32.03 -43.70
C GLN A 77 15.17 -32.79 -44.75
N ILE A 78 15.41 -32.52 -46.01
CA ILE A 78 14.86 -33.23 -47.17
C ILE A 78 15.97 -33.54 -48.17
N ALA A 79 15.94 -34.76 -48.74
CA ALA A 79 16.90 -35.14 -49.76
C ALA A 79 16.66 -34.34 -51.05
N LEU A 80 17.75 -34.07 -51.80
CA LEU A 80 17.71 -33.24 -53.02
C LEU A 80 16.72 -33.80 -54.07
N ASP A 81 16.64 -35.12 -54.21
CA ASP A 81 15.72 -35.73 -55.20
C ASP A 81 14.25 -35.54 -54.82
N ASP A 82 13.91 -35.75 -53.52
CA ASP A 82 12.55 -35.48 -53.02
C ASP A 82 12.24 -33.98 -53.05
N ALA A 83 13.25 -33.12 -52.85
CA ALA A 83 13.08 -31.67 -52.88
C ALA A 83 12.78 -31.17 -54.29
N LYS A 84 13.40 -31.77 -55.34
CA LYS A 84 13.13 -31.45 -56.76
C LYS A 84 11.75 -31.90 -57.21
N GLU A 85 11.24 -33.03 -56.68
CA GLU A 85 9.87 -33.46 -56.96
C GLU A 85 8.79 -32.48 -56.43
N LEU A 86 9.08 -31.83 -55.28
CA LEU A 86 8.14 -30.91 -54.62
C LEU A 86 8.30 -29.45 -55.03
N GLY A 87 9.53 -28.99 -55.25
CA GLY A 87 9.85 -27.58 -55.52
C GLY A 87 10.26 -27.27 -56.93
N GLY A 88 10.49 -28.28 -57.81
CA GLY A 88 10.94 -28.12 -59.21
C GLY A 88 12.42 -28.35 -59.38
N GLU A 89 12.88 -28.41 -60.66
CA GLU A 89 14.27 -28.75 -61.05
C GLU A 89 15.31 -27.67 -60.64
N GLU A 90 14.86 -26.45 -60.22
CA GLU A 90 15.73 -25.33 -59.88
C GLU A 90 16.24 -25.35 -58.41
N VAL A 91 15.82 -26.36 -57.61
CA VAL A 91 16.17 -26.47 -56.16
C VAL A 91 17.62 -26.98 -56.02
N GLU A 92 18.42 -26.27 -55.24
CA GLU A 92 19.84 -26.59 -54.95
C GLU A 92 20.01 -27.03 -53.48
N VAL A 93 21.18 -27.69 -53.20
CA VAL A 93 21.57 -28.06 -51.83
C VAL A 93 21.86 -26.81 -51.01
N GLY A 94 21.22 -26.69 -49.84
CA GLY A 94 21.26 -25.51 -48.96
C GLY A 94 20.02 -24.62 -49.04
N ASP A 95 19.12 -24.89 -50.02
CA ASP A 95 17.85 -24.18 -50.07
C ASP A 95 16.89 -24.62 -48.93
N VAL A 96 15.95 -23.72 -48.60
CA VAL A 96 14.98 -23.98 -47.59
C VAL A 96 13.60 -24.10 -48.24
N LEU A 97 12.99 -25.31 -48.11
CA LEU A 97 11.67 -25.60 -48.65
C LEU A 97 10.60 -25.53 -47.59
N GLU A 98 9.48 -24.87 -47.91
CA GLU A 98 8.27 -24.85 -47.09
C GLU A 98 7.27 -25.88 -47.65
N ILE A 99 7.10 -26.96 -46.91
CA ILE A 99 6.24 -28.08 -47.30
C ILE A 99 4.89 -27.98 -46.60
N PRO A 100 3.78 -27.83 -47.35
CA PRO A 100 2.45 -27.73 -46.71
C PRO A 100 2.06 -29.07 -46.07
N LEU A 101 1.69 -28.98 -44.78
CA LEU A 101 1.21 -30.12 -44.03
C LEU A 101 -0.33 -30.02 -43.84
N ASN A 102 -0.99 -31.19 -43.90
CA ASN A 102 -2.40 -31.23 -43.56
C ASN A 102 -2.59 -31.35 -42.04
N PRO A 103 -3.20 -30.35 -41.38
CA PRO A 103 -3.45 -30.41 -39.95
C PRO A 103 -4.32 -31.58 -39.49
N ARG A 104 -5.09 -32.20 -40.40
CA ARG A 104 -5.93 -33.38 -40.12
C ARG A 104 -5.09 -34.64 -39.89
N ASP A 105 -3.84 -34.65 -40.33
CA ASP A 105 -2.92 -35.77 -40.14
C ASP A 105 -2.24 -35.80 -38.76
N PHE A 106 -2.49 -34.77 -37.93
CA PHE A 106 -2.02 -34.76 -36.55
C PHE A 106 -2.81 -35.75 -35.70
N GLU A 107 -2.11 -36.48 -34.81
CA GLU A 107 -2.74 -37.44 -33.94
C GLU A 107 -3.84 -36.83 -33.07
N TYR A 108 -4.92 -37.56 -32.82
CA TYR A 108 -6.04 -37.12 -32.00
C TYR A 108 -5.62 -36.66 -30.60
N SER A 109 -4.59 -37.27 -30.02
CA SER A 109 -4.00 -36.90 -28.73
C SER A 109 -3.34 -35.51 -28.75
N ALA A 110 -2.72 -35.15 -29.89
CA ALA A 110 -2.10 -33.83 -30.09
C ALA A 110 -3.17 -32.75 -30.19
N VAL A 111 -4.23 -33.01 -30.96
CA VAL A 111 -5.37 -32.08 -31.09
C VAL A 111 -6.09 -31.88 -29.75
N GLN A 112 -6.29 -32.93 -28.95
CA GLN A 112 -6.88 -32.83 -27.61
C GLN A 112 -6.06 -31.97 -26.65
N SER A 113 -4.74 -32.17 -26.65
CA SER A 113 -3.84 -31.37 -25.80
C SER A 113 -3.78 -29.91 -26.20
N ALA A 114 -3.78 -29.67 -27.51
CA ALA A 114 -3.84 -28.33 -28.08
C ALA A 114 -5.16 -27.62 -27.67
N LYS A 115 -6.30 -28.33 -27.77
CA LYS A 115 -7.60 -27.80 -27.33
C LYS A 115 -7.62 -27.46 -25.84
N GLN A 116 -7.06 -28.30 -24.97
CA GLN A 116 -6.98 -28.01 -23.53
C GLN A 116 -6.12 -26.76 -23.25
N ARG A 117 -4.98 -26.64 -23.94
CA ARG A 117 -4.10 -25.46 -23.81
C ARG A 117 -4.79 -24.18 -24.30
N SER A 118 -5.48 -24.26 -25.43
CA SER A 118 -6.29 -23.16 -25.95
C SER A 118 -7.35 -22.70 -24.95
N GLN A 119 -8.12 -23.63 -24.38
CA GLN A 119 -9.11 -23.31 -23.35
C GLN A 119 -8.46 -22.66 -22.10
N GLN A 120 -7.26 -23.08 -21.72
CA GLN A 120 -6.53 -22.47 -20.62
C GLN A 120 -6.12 -21.03 -20.95
N VAL A 121 -5.54 -20.76 -22.12
CA VAL A 121 -5.11 -19.41 -22.54
C VAL A 121 -6.32 -18.47 -22.65
N VAL A 122 -7.44 -18.95 -23.20
CA VAL A 122 -8.69 -18.16 -23.24
C VAL A 122 -9.18 -17.82 -21.84
N LYS A 123 -9.10 -18.78 -20.92
CA LYS A 123 -9.48 -18.54 -19.52
C LYS A 123 -8.54 -17.54 -18.83
N GLU A 124 -7.24 -17.63 -19.08
CA GLU A 124 -6.25 -16.67 -18.58
C GLU A 124 -6.51 -15.26 -19.14
N TYR A 125 -6.75 -15.14 -20.44
CA TYR A 125 -7.09 -13.86 -21.06
C TYR A 125 -8.37 -13.24 -20.48
N ASN A 126 -9.44 -14.02 -20.31
CA ASN A 126 -10.68 -13.56 -19.70
C ASN A 126 -10.46 -13.12 -18.23
N ASN A 127 -9.64 -13.86 -17.48
CA ASN A 127 -9.28 -13.50 -16.12
C ASN A 127 -8.49 -12.18 -16.08
N ASP A 128 -7.53 -11.98 -16.99
CA ASP A 128 -6.76 -10.74 -17.07
C ASP A 128 -7.67 -9.54 -17.38
N LYS A 129 -8.58 -9.69 -18.32
CA LYS A 129 -9.57 -8.66 -18.63
C LYS A 129 -10.46 -8.36 -17.43
N THR A 130 -11.05 -9.40 -16.82
CA THR A 130 -11.87 -9.26 -15.62
C THR A 130 -11.10 -8.60 -14.49
N TYR A 131 -9.80 -8.90 -14.34
CA TYR A 131 -8.94 -8.25 -13.34
C TYR A 131 -8.78 -6.75 -13.60
N VAL A 132 -8.56 -6.35 -14.86
CA VAL A 132 -8.44 -4.92 -15.20
C VAL A 132 -9.75 -4.18 -14.93
N ASP A 133 -10.89 -4.77 -15.34
CA ASP A 133 -12.21 -4.19 -15.12
C ASP A 133 -12.54 -4.10 -13.62
N ALA A 134 -12.26 -5.17 -12.86
CA ALA A 134 -12.43 -5.19 -11.40
C ALA A 134 -11.50 -4.19 -10.69
N LYS A 135 -10.24 -4.09 -11.12
CA LYS A 135 -9.25 -3.17 -10.52
C LYS A 135 -9.63 -1.71 -10.72
N ALA A 136 -10.30 -1.38 -11.83
CA ALA A 136 -10.86 -0.06 -12.05
C ALA A 136 -12.00 0.28 -11.07
N MET A 137 -12.67 -0.73 -10.49
CA MET A 137 -13.73 -0.55 -9.49
C MET A 137 -13.21 -0.51 -8.06
N GLU A 138 -11.94 -0.87 -7.82
CA GLU A 138 -11.35 -0.84 -6.47
C GLU A 138 -11.41 0.56 -5.89
N GLY A 139 -11.80 0.67 -4.63
CA GLY A 139 -11.96 1.97 -3.98
C GLY A 139 -13.29 2.67 -4.29
N SER A 140 -14.21 2.05 -5.03
CA SER A 140 -15.49 2.66 -5.41
C SER A 140 -16.70 1.91 -4.84
N LEU A 141 -17.87 2.57 -4.89
CA LEU A 141 -19.16 1.96 -4.58
C LEU A 141 -19.74 1.27 -5.82
N VAL A 142 -20.13 0.02 -5.63
CA VAL A 142 -20.81 -0.77 -6.64
C VAL A 142 -22.16 -1.28 -6.13
N ARG A 143 -23.13 -1.43 -7.03
CA ARG A 143 -24.37 -2.14 -6.72
C ARG A 143 -24.17 -3.63 -7.02
N GLY A 144 -24.49 -4.47 -6.04
CA GLY A 144 -24.37 -5.91 -6.17
C GLY A 144 -25.64 -6.62 -5.75
N GLU A 145 -25.88 -7.78 -6.32
CA GLU A 145 -26.97 -8.69 -5.98
C GLU A 145 -26.40 -9.95 -5.31
N ILE A 146 -26.90 -10.27 -4.12
CA ILE A 146 -26.47 -11.44 -3.37
C ILE A 146 -26.97 -12.70 -4.05
N LYS A 147 -26.08 -13.54 -4.56
CA LYS A 147 -26.42 -14.77 -5.27
C LYS A 147 -26.58 -15.97 -4.36
N ARG A 148 -25.66 -16.14 -3.44
CA ARG A 148 -25.63 -17.32 -2.56
C ARG A 148 -24.88 -17.03 -1.26
N ALA A 149 -25.25 -17.74 -0.21
CA ALA A 149 -24.53 -17.84 1.03
C ALA A 149 -23.57 -19.05 0.99
N ASN A 150 -22.36 -18.89 1.51
CA ASN A 150 -21.40 -19.96 1.71
C ASN A 150 -21.53 -20.55 3.12
N GLN A 151 -20.95 -21.75 3.35
CA GLN A 151 -21.02 -22.42 4.65
C GLN A 151 -20.23 -21.70 5.77
N ASP A 152 -19.25 -20.88 5.38
CA ASP A 152 -18.44 -20.04 6.27
C ASP A 152 -19.11 -18.70 6.67
N GLY A 153 -20.36 -18.49 6.26
CA GLY A 153 -21.10 -17.26 6.51
C GLY A 153 -20.77 -16.10 5.58
N SER A 154 -19.89 -16.30 4.60
CA SER A 154 -19.66 -15.31 3.54
C SER A 154 -20.72 -15.42 2.43
N TYR A 155 -20.83 -14.36 1.63
CA TYR A 155 -21.75 -14.32 0.48
C TYR A 155 -20.99 -14.13 -0.82
N MET A 156 -21.54 -14.71 -1.90
CA MET A 156 -21.12 -14.40 -3.26
C MET A 156 -22.09 -13.40 -3.86
N VAL A 157 -21.54 -12.30 -4.36
CA VAL A 157 -22.30 -11.15 -4.85
C VAL A 157 -21.99 -10.89 -6.31
N ASN A 158 -23.01 -10.76 -7.14
CA ASN A 158 -22.86 -10.34 -8.52
C ASN A 158 -22.80 -8.81 -8.61
N ILE A 159 -21.67 -8.27 -9.03
CA ILE A 159 -21.45 -6.84 -9.22
C ILE A 159 -21.42 -6.41 -10.70
N GLY A 160 -21.88 -7.29 -11.61
CA GLY A 160 -21.90 -7.03 -13.05
C GLY A 160 -20.61 -7.39 -13.79
N LEU A 161 -19.63 -8.01 -13.13
CA LEU A 161 -18.43 -8.54 -13.79
C LEU A 161 -18.74 -9.88 -14.47
N GLU A 162 -18.32 -10.02 -15.73
CA GLU A 162 -18.49 -11.26 -16.47
C GLU A 162 -17.63 -12.38 -15.88
N GLY A 163 -18.24 -13.52 -15.56
CA GLY A 163 -17.55 -14.74 -15.15
C GLY A 163 -16.99 -14.75 -13.73
N THR A 164 -17.17 -13.69 -12.95
CA THR A 164 -16.65 -13.60 -11.58
C THR A 164 -17.68 -12.99 -10.63
N ASP A 165 -17.98 -13.69 -9.54
CA ASP A 165 -18.74 -13.14 -8.43
C ASP A 165 -17.78 -12.64 -7.37
N ALA A 166 -18.12 -11.50 -6.75
CA ALA A 166 -17.34 -10.90 -5.68
C ALA A 166 -17.61 -11.59 -4.33
N LEU A 167 -16.60 -11.64 -3.49
CA LEU A 167 -16.69 -12.22 -2.15
C LEU A 167 -17.02 -11.15 -1.12
N PHE A 168 -18.13 -11.33 -0.43
CA PHE A 168 -18.53 -10.54 0.73
C PHE A 168 -18.29 -11.34 2.01
N SER A 169 -17.10 -11.13 2.59
CA SER A 169 -16.62 -11.91 3.75
C SER A 169 -17.30 -11.48 5.05
N LEU A 170 -17.25 -12.35 6.08
CA LEU A 170 -17.76 -12.01 7.43
C LEU A 170 -17.17 -10.71 7.99
N ARG A 171 -15.90 -10.41 7.71
CA ARG A 171 -15.26 -9.16 8.17
C ARG A 171 -15.81 -7.92 7.47
N GLY A 172 -16.29 -8.08 6.24
CA GLY A 172 -16.91 -7.00 5.49
C GLY A 172 -18.37 -6.76 5.85
N GLN A 173 -19.00 -7.66 6.62
CA GLN A 173 -20.42 -7.57 7.01
C GLN A 173 -20.60 -6.67 8.23
N SER A 174 -21.67 -5.88 8.21
CA SER A 174 -22.09 -5.09 9.39
C SER A 174 -22.86 -5.99 10.36
N PRO A 175 -22.55 -5.95 11.67
CA PRO A 175 -23.16 -6.87 12.65
C PRO A 175 -24.67 -6.72 12.82
N ARG A 176 -25.25 -5.59 12.41
CA ARG A 176 -26.69 -5.31 12.53
C ARG A 176 -27.48 -5.59 11.27
N GLU A 177 -26.78 -5.71 10.15
CA GLU A 177 -27.40 -5.95 8.86
C GLU A 177 -27.73 -7.43 8.68
N THR A 178 -28.86 -7.71 8.07
CA THR A 178 -29.22 -9.05 7.60
C THR A 178 -29.16 -9.05 6.09
N TYR A 179 -28.72 -10.15 5.49
CA TYR A 179 -28.45 -10.23 4.06
C TYR A 179 -29.27 -11.37 3.46
N ASP A 180 -30.20 -11.02 2.57
CA ASP A 180 -31.04 -11.99 1.91
C ASP A 180 -30.56 -12.31 0.50
N ILE A 181 -30.82 -13.54 0.04
CA ILE A 181 -30.49 -13.96 -1.34
C ILE A 181 -31.37 -13.19 -2.31
N GLN A 182 -30.78 -12.71 -3.43
CA GLN A 182 -31.39 -11.84 -4.46
C GLN A 182 -31.60 -10.39 -4.02
N GLU A 183 -31.15 -10.02 -2.83
CA GLU A 183 -31.15 -8.63 -2.39
C GLU A 183 -30.12 -7.81 -3.15
N LYS A 184 -30.48 -6.55 -3.46
CA LYS A 184 -29.61 -5.59 -4.16
C LYS A 184 -29.19 -4.49 -3.22
N LEU A 185 -27.89 -4.47 -2.89
CA LEU A 185 -27.27 -3.54 -1.96
C LEU A 185 -26.10 -2.79 -2.62
N LYS A 186 -25.69 -1.69 -1.99
CA LYS A 186 -24.44 -1.01 -2.31
C LYS A 186 -23.29 -1.67 -1.52
N PHE A 187 -22.18 -1.88 -2.18
CA PHE A 187 -20.96 -2.42 -1.57
C PHE A 187 -19.77 -1.54 -1.93
N TYR A 188 -18.80 -1.49 -1.04
CA TYR A 188 -17.49 -0.92 -1.32
C TYR A 188 -16.54 -2.01 -1.80
N VAL A 189 -15.84 -1.78 -2.89
CA VAL A 189 -14.81 -2.70 -3.38
C VAL A 189 -13.52 -2.43 -2.60
N GLU A 190 -13.26 -3.27 -1.61
CA GLU A 190 -12.14 -3.10 -0.68
C GLU A 190 -10.81 -3.46 -1.33
N LYS A 191 -10.78 -4.59 -2.06
CA LYS A 191 -9.56 -5.09 -2.68
C LYS A 191 -9.85 -6.01 -3.84
N VAL A 192 -8.99 -5.94 -4.86
CA VAL A 192 -9.00 -6.84 -6.00
C VAL A 192 -7.64 -7.53 -6.11
N ASP A 193 -7.64 -8.86 -5.96
CA ASP A 193 -6.44 -9.71 -6.04
C ASP A 193 -6.48 -10.63 -7.26
N ARG A 194 -5.33 -10.93 -7.85
CA ARG A 194 -5.17 -12.06 -8.77
C ARG A 194 -5.08 -13.36 -7.97
N GLY A 195 -5.68 -14.42 -8.47
CA GLY A 195 -5.69 -15.72 -7.80
C GLY A 195 -4.31 -16.33 -7.56
N ASP A 196 -3.29 -15.86 -8.27
CA ASP A 196 -1.89 -16.29 -8.09
C ASP A 196 -1.24 -15.64 -6.86
N ASP A 197 -1.75 -14.49 -6.40
CA ASP A 197 -1.24 -13.73 -5.24
C ASP A 197 -1.80 -14.22 -3.90
N ILE A 198 -2.78 -15.16 -3.94
CA ILE A 198 -3.48 -15.62 -2.74
C ILE A 198 -2.74 -16.81 -2.14
N VAL A 199 -1.85 -16.52 -1.22
CA VAL A 199 -1.29 -17.52 -0.28
C VAL A 199 -2.24 -17.62 0.92
N GLU A 200 -3.20 -18.55 0.90
CA GLU A 200 -3.99 -18.84 2.10
C GLU A 200 -3.08 -19.48 3.16
N ARG A 201 -2.78 -18.73 4.22
CA ARG A 201 -2.20 -19.27 5.45
C ARG A 201 -3.25 -20.11 6.17
N GLY A 202 -3.03 -21.42 6.17
CA GLY A 202 -3.56 -22.20 7.27
C GLY A 202 -4.72 -23.13 6.97
N SER A 203 -4.39 -24.35 6.70
CA SER A 203 -5.06 -25.51 7.32
C SER A 203 -4.06 -26.09 8.33
N ARG A 204 -4.55 -26.67 9.43
CA ARG A 204 -3.77 -27.33 10.51
C ARG A 204 -2.76 -28.39 10.03
N ASP A 205 -2.76 -28.72 8.76
CA ASP A 205 -1.93 -29.75 8.13
C ASP A 205 -0.75 -29.23 7.29
N GLY A 206 -0.45 -27.94 7.30
CA GLY A 206 0.76 -27.38 6.65
C GLY A 206 0.84 -27.56 5.13
N ARG A 207 -0.19 -28.07 4.45
CA ARG A 207 -0.23 -28.19 3.01
C ARG A 207 -0.71 -26.90 2.37
N MET A 208 0.18 -26.21 1.67
CA MET A 208 -0.16 -25.08 0.81
C MET A 208 -1.11 -25.57 -0.29
N GLN A 209 -2.39 -25.29 -0.17
CA GLN A 209 -3.32 -25.46 -1.27
C GLN A 209 -3.25 -24.21 -2.15
N LYS A 210 -2.62 -24.36 -3.33
CA LYS A 210 -2.78 -23.41 -4.43
C LYS A 210 -4.23 -23.44 -4.88
N LYS A 211 -5.05 -22.56 -4.38
CA LYS A 211 -6.45 -22.47 -4.76
C LYS A 211 -6.65 -21.34 -5.74
N SER A 212 -7.24 -21.72 -6.90
CA SER A 212 -8.01 -20.90 -7.84
C SER A 212 -7.26 -19.79 -8.59
N ARG A 213 -6.83 -20.10 -9.80
CA ARG A 213 -6.48 -19.14 -10.86
C ARG A 213 -7.73 -18.34 -11.28
N GLY A 214 -8.05 -17.26 -10.59
CA GLY A 214 -9.18 -16.40 -10.91
C GLY A 214 -9.04 -15.04 -10.22
N VAL A 215 -9.84 -14.08 -10.65
CA VAL A 215 -9.93 -12.76 -10.01
C VAL A 215 -10.73 -12.89 -8.73
N ARG A 216 -10.25 -12.33 -7.64
CA ARG A 216 -10.95 -12.25 -6.36
C ARG A 216 -11.23 -10.79 -6.04
N VAL A 217 -12.49 -10.45 -5.95
CA VAL A 217 -12.96 -9.12 -5.55
C VAL A 217 -13.51 -9.22 -4.15
N LEU A 218 -12.96 -8.42 -3.24
CA LEU A 218 -13.41 -8.35 -1.85
C LEU A 218 -14.35 -7.16 -1.67
N LEU A 219 -15.52 -7.43 -1.10
CA LEU A 219 -16.52 -6.41 -0.80
C LEU A 219 -16.63 -6.16 0.70
N SER A 220 -16.91 -4.91 1.06
CA SER A 220 -17.13 -4.50 2.44
C SER A 220 -18.29 -3.52 2.55
N ARG A 221 -19.09 -3.67 3.63
CA ARG A 221 -20.04 -2.70 4.15
C ARG A 221 -19.68 -2.26 5.57
N ALA A 222 -18.70 -2.96 6.20
CA ALA A 222 -18.23 -2.66 7.56
C ALA A 222 -17.05 -1.69 7.60
N SER A 223 -16.33 -1.47 6.50
CA SER A 223 -15.17 -0.59 6.45
C SER A 223 -15.56 0.89 6.61
N LYS A 224 -14.64 1.72 7.11
CA LYS A 224 -14.84 3.18 7.19
C LYS A 224 -14.88 3.82 5.78
N GLU A 225 -14.19 3.21 4.84
CA GLU A 225 -14.15 3.61 3.43
C GLU A 225 -15.52 3.50 2.76
N PHE A 226 -16.35 2.53 3.19
CA PHE A 226 -17.74 2.42 2.72
C PHE A 226 -18.54 3.68 3.05
N VAL A 227 -18.49 4.17 4.30
CA VAL A 227 -19.18 5.41 4.70
C VAL A 227 -18.58 6.62 4.02
N LYS A 228 -17.25 6.67 3.83
CA LYS A 228 -16.59 7.73 3.08
C LYS A 228 -17.12 7.80 1.65
N ALA A 229 -17.16 6.69 0.96
CA ALA A 229 -17.65 6.61 -0.41
C ALA A 229 -19.17 6.92 -0.53
N LEU A 230 -19.97 6.57 0.49
CA LEU A 230 -21.37 7.00 0.55
C LEU A 230 -21.48 8.52 0.70
N LEU A 231 -20.67 9.14 1.56
CA LEU A 231 -20.63 10.60 1.70
C LEU A 231 -20.23 11.28 0.42
N GLU A 232 -19.21 10.79 -0.29
CA GLU A 232 -18.77 11.29 -1.60
C GLU A 232 -19.89 11.17 -2.66
N SER A 233 -20.69 10.09 -2.60
CA SER A 233 -21.81 9.88 -3.53
C SER A 233 -23.00 10.80 -3.26
N GLU A 234 -23.32 11.08 -1.98
CA GLU A 234 -24.53 11.84 -1.58
C GLU A 234 -24.28 13.33 -1.38
N VAL A 235 -23.01 13.75 -1.19
CA VAL A 235 -22.61 15.14 -0.91
C VAL A 235 -21.69 15.63 -2.04
N PRO A 236 -22.24 16.35 -3.04
CA PRO A 236 -21.43 16.84 -4.16
C PRO A 236 -20.25 17.73 -3.77
N GLU A 237 -20.38 18.48 -2.67
CA GLU A 237 -19.33 19.34 -2.16
C GLU A 237 -18.12 18.54 -1.63
N ILE A 238 -18.34 17.31 -1.15
CA ILE A 238 -17.25 16.38 -0.81
C ILE A 238 -16.64 15.82 -2.10
N ALA A 239 -17.47 15.38 -3.05
CA ALA A 239 -16.99 14.86 -4.32
C ALA A 239 -16.15 15.88 -5.12
N ASN A 240 -16.50 17.17 -5.04
CA ASN A 240 -15.78 18.25 -5.69
C ASN A 240 -14.53 18.73 -4.90
N GLY A 241 -14.34 18.26 -3.66
CA GLY A 241 -13.24 18.68 -2.79
C GLY A 241 -13.43 20.02 -2.10
N ASP A 242 -14.65 20.60 -2.12
CA ASP A 242 -15.00 21.82 -1.39
C ASP A 242 -15.07 21.58 0.11
N VAL A 243 -15.50 20.39 0.50
CA VAL A 243 -15.46 19.84 1.86
C VAL A 243 -14.55 18.64 1.88
N GLU A 244 -13.58 18.64 2.77
CA GLU A 244 -12.63 17.54 2.95
C GLU A 244 -13.00 16.69 4.16
N ILE A 245 -12.98 15.38 4.01
CA ILE A 245 -13.07 14.45 5.13
C ILE A 245 -11.66 14.25 5.70
N LYS A 246 -11.40 14.80 6.89
CA LYS A 246 -10.09 14.72 7.55
C LYS A 246 -9.87 13.39 8.27
N ALA A 247 -10.90 12.89 8.96
CA ALA A 247 -10.83 11.63 9.69
C ALA A 247 -12.19 10.94 9.76
N ILE A 248 -12.18 9.61 9.81
CA ILE A 248 -13.38 8.78 10.05
C ILE A 248 -13.03 7.70 11.07
N ALA A 249 -13.87 7.60 12.10
CA ALA A 249 -13.85 6.51 13.06
C ALA A 249 -15.21 5.80 13.04
N ARG A 250 -15.23 4.49 12.80
CA ARG A 250 -16.43 3.70 12.61
C ARG A 250 -16.49 2.47 13.51
N HIS A 251 -17.64 2.26 14.10
CA HIS A 251 -18.04 0.98 14.67
C HIS A 251 -19.29 0.52 13.91
N ALA A 252 -19.05 -0.35 12.91
CA ALA A 252 -20.08 -0.77 11.96
C ALA A 252 -21.36 -1.23 12.64
N GLY A 253 -22.51 -0.80 12.11
CA GLY A 253 -23.84 -1.08 12.61
C GLY A 253 -24.23 -0.33 13.91
N ILE A 254 -23.34 0.44 14.53
CA ILE A 254 -23.65 1.17 15.78
C ILE A 254 -23.51 2.67 15.57
N ARG A 255 -22.28 3.15 15.31
CA ARG A 255 -22.02 4.58 15.17
C ARG A 255 -20.76 4.86 14.37
N THR A 256 -20.80 5.93 13.59
CA THR A 256 -19.65 6.49 12.89
C THR A 256 -19.48 7.96 13.25
N LYS A 257 -18.24 8.41 13.42
CA LYS A 257 -17.87 9.81 13.53
C LYS A 257 -17.04 10.22 12.32
N VAL A 258 -17.41 11.37 11.72
CA VAL A 258 -16.77 11.90 10.53
C VAL A 258 -16.33 13.33 10.80
N ALA A 259 -15.04 13.59 10.75
CA ALA A 259 -14.49 14.92 10.87
C ALA A 259 -14.36 15.55 9.48
N VAL A 260 -14.99 16.69 9.29
CA VAL A 260 -15.01 17.44 8.03
C VAL A 260 -14.43 18.83 8.20
N ASP A 261 -13.82 19.34 7.14
CA ASP A 261 -13.20 20.65 7.07
C ASP A 261 -13.42 21.28 5.70
N THR A 262 -13.24 22.59 5.59
CA THR A 262 -13.31 23.34 4.33
C THR A 262 -12.31 24.48 4.30
N LYS A 263 -11.74 24.71 3.15
CA LYS A 263 -10.90 25.90 2.90
C LYS A 263 -11.70 27.14 2.52
N LYS A 264 -13.01 26.97 2.23
CA LYS A 264 -13.90 28.06 1.84
C LYS A 264 -14.52 28.70 3.09
N THR A 265 -14.27 29.97 3.28
CA THR A 265 -14.78 30.73 4.45
C THR A 265 -16.30 30.86 4.48
N ASP A 266 -16.94 30.81 3.33
CA ASP A 266 -18.38 31.00 3.18
C ASP A 266 -19.20 29.70 3.29
N LEU A 267 -18.53 28.56 3.50
CA LEU A 267 -19.15 27.24 3.54
C LEU A 267 -19.07 26.62 4.93
N ASP A 268 -20.22 26.27 5.50
CA ASP A 268 -20.24 25.44 6.71
C ASP A 268 -20.07 23.97 6.34
N PRO A 269 -18.92 23.31 6.66
CA PRO A 269 -18.67 21.94 6.27
C PRO A 269 -19.62 20.93 6.91
N VAL A 270 -20.04 21.18 8.16
CA VAL A 270 -20.95 20.30 8.89
C VAL A 270 -22.36 20.41 8.35
N GLY A 271 -22.89 21.65 8.25
CA GLY A 271 -24.22 21.91 7.71
C GLY A 271 -24.40 21.41 6.28
N THR A 272 -23.37 21.59 5.45
CA THR A 272 -23.36 21.11 4.06
C THR A 272 -23.39 19.59 3.97
N THR A 273 -22.60 18.91 4.79
CA THR A 273 -22.54 17.45 4.80
C THR A 273 -23.83 16.84 5.36
N VAL A 274 -24.38 17.40 6.43
CA VAL A 274 -25.64 16.95 7.03
C VAL A 274 -26.82 17.22 6.09
N GLY A 275 -26.78 18.33 5.39
CA GLY A 275 -27.81 18.74 4.44
C GLY A 275 -29.05 19.34 5.08
N LYS A 276 -29.95 19.86 4.25
CA LYS A 276 -31.19 20.52 4.69
C LYS A 276 -32.03 19.57 5.55
N GLN A 277 -32.32 19.95 6.80
CA GLN A 277 -33.08 19.12 7.76
C GLN A 277 -32.48 17.71 7.97
N GLY A 278 -31.17 17.52 7.71
CA GLY A 278 -30.51 16.24 7.87
C GLY A 278 -30.81 15.20 6.79
N LEU A 279 -31.42 15.58 5.66
CA LEU A 279 -31.83 14.63 4.63
C LEU A 279 -30.68 13.84 4.02
N ARG A 280 -29.52 14.50 3.78
CA ARG A 280 -28.36 13.81 3.17
C ARG A 280 -27.81 12.74 4.12
N ILE A 281 -27.56 13.11 5.36
CA ILE A 281 -27.04 12.17 6.34
C ILE A 281 -28.05 11.06 6.68
N GLN A 282 -29.37 11.37 6.68
CA GLN A 282 -30.40 10.37 6.90
C GLN A 282 -30.43 9.31 5.79
N THR A 283 -30.21 9.70 4.54
CA THR A 283 -30.11 8.77 3.40
C THR A 283 -28.94 7.78 3.62
N ILE A 284 -27.79 8.27 4.09
CA ILE A 284 -26.62 7.42 4.37
C ILE A 284 -26.87 6.53 5.60
N MET A 285 -27.49 7.08 6.65
CA MET A 285 -27.87 6.28 7.82
C MET A 285 -28.84 5.16 7.47
N ASN A 286 -29.80 5.41 6.58
CA ASN A 286 -30.74 4.39 6.09
C ASN A 286 -30.02 3.33 5.27
N GLU A 287 -29.07 3.70 4.41
CA GLU A 287 -28.23 2.74 3.67
C GLU A 287 -27.40 1.85 4.60
N CYS A 288 -27.01 2.35 5.78
CA CYS A 288 -26.29 1.62 6.83
C CYS A 288 -27.21 0.99 7.89
N GLU A 289 -28.49 0.70 7.57
CA GLU A 289 -29.49 0.08 8.45
C GLU A 289 -29.62 0.79 9.83
N GLY A 290 -29.66 2.12 9.80
CA GLY A 290 -29.86 2.96 10.98
C GLY A 290 -28.61 3.18 11.85
N GLU A 291 -27.42 2.93 11.34
CA GLU A 291 -26.16 3.30 11.99
C GLU A 291 -26.12 4.83 12.19
N LYS A 292 -25.85 5.28 13.42
CA LYS A 292 -25.79 6.71 13.73
C LYS A 292 -24.51 7.31 13.17
N ILE A 293 -24.63 8.44 12.44
CA ILE A 293 -23.48 9.14 11.86
C ILE A 293 -23.43 10.55 12.44
N ASP A 294 -22.34 10.83 13.19
CA ASP A 294 -22.06 12.15 13.73
C ASP A 294 -21.08 12.87 12.82
N VAL A 295 -21.48 13.98 12.24
CA VAL A 295 -20.61 14.86 11.44
C VAL A 295 -20.07 15.94 12.36
N ILE A 296 -18.75 16.09 12.39
CA ILE A 296 -17.99 16.89 13.36
C ILE A 296 -17.09 17.84 12.59
N ARG A 297 -16.99 19.08 13.03
CA ARG A 297 -16.03 20.03 12.49
C ARG A 297 -14.63 19.65 12.96
N TYR A 298 -13.72 19.51 12.01
CA TYR A 298 -12.31 19.34 12.31
C TYR A 298 -11.72 20.68 12.78
N GLU A 299 -10.86 20.62 13.78
CA GLU A 299 -10.13 21.78 14.29
C GLU A 299 -8.64 21.42 14.41
N ASN A 300 -7.76 22.40 14.11
CA ASN A 300 -6.33 22.17 14.22
C ASN A 300 -5.84 22.09 15.67
N ASP A 301 -6.56 22.74 16.61
CA ASP A 301 -6.30 22.58 18.03
C ASP A 301 -6.84 21.21 18.50
N PRO A 302 -5.97 20.31 18.98
CA PRO A 302 -6.39 18.97 19.42
C PRO A 302 -7.41 19.02 20.55
N LEU A 303 -7.31 19.98 21.46
CA LEU A 303 -8.22 20.06 22.61
C LEU A 303 -9.62 20.45 22.16
N VAL A 304 -9.74 21.41 21.26
CA VAL A 304 -11.02 21.83 20.67
C VAL A 304 -11.60 20.69 19.84
N PHE A 305 -10.75 19.99 19.07
CA PHE A 305 -11.19 18.85 18.25
C PHE A 305 -11.73 17.71 19.12
N ILE A 306 -11.12 17.43 20.29
CA ILE A 306 -11.57 16.41 21.24
C ILE A 306 -12.95 16.80 21.81
N VAL A 307 -13.19 18.07 22.14
CA VAL A 307 -14.52 18.55 22.57
C VAL A 307 -15.57 18.26 21.51
N ASN A 308 -15.27 18.61 20.26
CA ASN A 308 -16.16 18.33 19.11
C ASN A 308 -16.38 16.83 18.92
N ALA A 309 -15.32 16.02 19.06
CA ALA A 309 -15.38 14.57 18.88
C ALA A 309 -16.25 13.84 19.90
N LEU A 310 -16.46 14.42 21.08
CA LEU A 310 -17.31 13.84 22.12
C LEU A 310 -18.81 14.15 21.95
N ILE A 311 -19.20 14.98 20.97
CA ILE A 311 -20.62 15.20 20.62
C ILE A 311 -21.33 13.82 20.49
N PRO A 312 -22.57 13.67 21.03
CA PRO A 312 -23.49 14.71 21.47
C PRO A 312 -23.33 15.16 22.94
N ALA A 313 -22.33 14.69 23.68
CA ALA A 313 -22.09 15.13 25.05
C ALA A 313 -21.56 16.58 25.09
N GLN A 314 -21.95 17.28 26.15
CA GLN A 314 -21.41 18.62 26.43
C GLN A 314 -20.20 18.50 27.35
N VAL A 315 -19.03 18.88 26.84
CA VAL A 315 -17.77 18.87 27.57
C VAL A 315 -17.55 20.28 28.17
N LYS A 316 -17.23 20.36 29.45
CA LYS A 316 -16.91 21.63 30.10
C LYS A 316 -15.53 22.11 29.77
N ARG A 317 -14.56 21.23 29.91
CA ARG A 317 -13.15 21.50 29.59
C ARG A 317 -12.38 20.21 29.32
N VAL A 318 -11.27 20.31 28.64
CA VAL A 318 -10.33 19.22 28.47
C VAL A 318 -9.01 19.61 29.14
N VAL A 319 -8.43 18.70 29.91
CA VAL A 319 -7.16 18.90 30.59
C VAL A 319 -6.17 17.90 30.04
N THR A 320 -5.01 18.39 29.60
CA THR A 320 -3.92 17.54 29.17
C THR A 320 -3.17 17.03 30.39
N ILE A 321 -3.07 15.72 30.54
CA ILE A 321 -2.30 15.07 31.61
C ILE A 321 -0.87 14.88 31.15
N ASP A 322 -0.67 14.33 29.97
CA ASP A 322 0.65 14.08 29.40
C ASP A 322 0.62 14.32 27.88
N PRO A 323 1.33 15.34 27.41
CA PRO A 323 1.41 15.64 25.98
C PRO A 323 2.15 14.55 25.18
N ASN A 324 3.17 13.90 25.77
CA ASN A 324 3.99 12.91 25.09
C ASN A 324 3.21 11.64 24.77
N THR A 325 2.41 11.16 25.73
CA THR A 325 1.53 10.00 25.54
C THR A 325 0.17 10.38 24.95
N LYS A 326 -0.04 11.65 24.59
CA LYS A 326 -1.30 12.19 24.08
C LYS A 326 -2.48 11.85 25.00
N HIS A 327 -2.30 12.00 26.32
CA HIS A 327 -3.29 11.67 27.32
C HIS A 327 -4.03 12.91 27.81
N VAL A 328 -5.37 12.87 27.73
CA VAL A 328 -6.24 13.96 28.16
C VAL A 328 -7.42 13.44 28.99
N VAL A 329 -7.90 14.29 29.87
CA VAL A 329 -9.15 14.08 30.62
C VAL A 329 -10.18 15.11 30.16
N ALA A 330 -11.28 14.63 29.62
CA ALA A 330 -12.46 15.44 29.31
C ALA A 330 -13.39 15.51 30.53
N ILE A 331 -13.59 16.71 31.03
CA ILE A 331 -14.39 16.95 32.21
C ILE A 331 -15.82 17.31 31.80
N VAL A 332 -16.78 16.58 32.30
CA VAL A 332 -18.19 16.70 31.97
C VAL A 332 -19.06 16.76 33.23
N ASP A 333 -20.30 17.21 33.08
CA ASP A 333 -21.29 17.09 34.15
C ASP A 333 -21.69 15.64 34.39
N GLU A 334 -22.17 15.32 35.59
CA GLU A 334 -22.61 13.96 35.97
C GLU A 334 -23.67 13.41 34.98
N ASN A 335 -24.61 14.27 34.56
CA ASN A 335 -25.67 13.91 33.60
C ASN A 335 -25.14 13.71 32.18
N GLN A 336 -23.99 14.24 31.86
CA GLN A 336 -23.34 14.12 30.53
C GLN A 336 -22.34 12.97 30.45
N GLN A 337 -21.84 12.45 31.59
CA GLN A 337 -20.83 11.41 31.62
C GLN A 337 -21.26 10.14 30.84
N GLY A 338 -22.49 9.68 31.10
CA GLY A 338 -23.05 8.53 30.40
C GLY A 338 -23.17 8.73 28.87
N ILE A 339 -23.48 9.98 28.45
CA ILE A 339 -23.59 10.34 27.05
C ILE A 339 -22.18 10.41 26.39
N ALA A 340 -21.20 10.99 27.10
CA ALA A 340 -19.83 11.13 26.64
C ALA A 340 -19.15 9.77 26.46
N ILE A 341 -19.35 8.86 27.40
CA ILE A 341 -18.86 7.48 27.32
C ILE A 341 -19.64 6.72 26.23
N GLY A 342 -20.95 6.86 26.21
CA GLY A 342 -21.86 6.15 25.33
C GLY A 342 -22.10 4.70 25.76
N GLN A 343 -23.08 4.05 25.13
CA GLN A 343 -23.42 2.65 25.42
C GLN A 343 -22.21 1.74 25.08
N GLY A 344 -21.73 0.98 26.06
CA GLY A 344 -20.54 0.12 25.89
C GLY A 344 -19.24 0.87 25.58
N GLY A 345 -19.18 2.18 25.94
CA GLY A 345 -18.00 3.00 25.72
C GLY A 345 -17.75 3.39 24.24
N VAL A 346 -18.73 3.19 23.36
CA VAL A 346 -18.57 3.39 21.93
C VAL A 346 -18.26 4.84 21.58
N ASN A 347 -18.90 5.83 22.26
CA ASN A 347 -18.69 7.23 21.91
C ASN A 347 -17.25 7.69 22.21
N VAL A 348 -16.75 7.42 23.42
CA VAL A 348 -15.38 7.77 23.79
C VAL A 348 -14.34 6.99 22.97
N LYS A 349 -14.60 5.70 22.66
CA LYS A 349 -13.72 4.88 21.83
C LYS A 349 -13.59 5.44 20.41
N LEU A 350 -14.71 5.86 19.81
CA LEU A 350 -14.70 6.49 18.50
C LEU A 350 -14.00 7.86 18.52
N ALA A 351 -14.18 8.65 19.59
CA ALA A 351 -13.46 9.90 19.75
C ALA A 351 -11.95 9.69 19.86
N LYS A 352 -11.49 8.69 20.64
CA LYS A 352 -10.08 8.28 20.70
C LYS A 352 -9.51 7.93 19.31
N MET A 353 -10.25 7.11 18.55
CA MET A 353 -9.83 6.69 17.21
C MET A 353 -9.85 7.85 16.22
N LEU A 354 -10.75 8.81 16.36
CA LEU A 354 -10.90 9.95 15.46
C LEU A 354 -9.79 10.97 15.66
N CYS A 355 -9.45 11.27 16.93
CA CYS A 355 -8.49 12.30 17.30
C CYS A 355 -7.05 11.76 17.43
N ASP A 356 -6.88 10.44 17.52
CA ASP A 356 -5.59 9.78 17.84
C ASP A 356 -5.03 10.25 19.19
N TRP A 357 -5.93 10.39 20.20
CA TRP A 357 -5.60 10.75 21.56
C TRP A 357 -6.22 9.77 22.56
N ASN A 358 -5.54 9.54 23.69
CA ASN A 358 -6.10 8.75 24.80
C ASN A 358 -6.98 9.65 25.64
N ILE A 359 -8.31 9.54 25.47
CA ILE A 359 -9.31 10.40 26.12
C ILE A 359 -9.93 9.65 27.27
N GLU A 360 -9.87 10.19 28.48
CA GLU A 360 -10.65 9.76 29.64
C GLU A 360 -11.79 10.72 29.88
N VAL A 361 -12.94 10.21 30.32
CA VAL A 361 -14.11 11.04 30.67
C VAL A 361 -14.37 10.94 32.15
N LYS A 362 -14.27 12.07 32.83
CA LYS A 362 -14.51 12.18 34.30
C LYS A 362 -15.41 13.34 34.63
N THR A 363 -16.05 13.25 35.79
CA THR A 363 -16.74 14.38 36.38
C THR A 363 -15.75 15.27 37.14
N GLU A 364 -16.16 16.50 37.46
CA GLU A 364 -15.35 17.45 38.24
C GLU A 364 -14.89 16.87 39.60
N ALA A 365 -15.78 16.10 40.26
CA ALA A 365 -15.46 15.43 41.52
C ALA A 365 -14.40 14.34 41.35
N GLN A 366 -14.59 13.47 40.35
CA GLN A 366 -13.62 12.40 40.02
C GLN A 366 -12.26 12.93 39.59
N PHE A 367 -12.25 14.08 38.92
CA PHE A 367 -10.98 14.70 38.48
C PHE A 367 -10.22 15.27 39.71
N LYS A 368 -10.90 15.92 40.64
CA LYS A 368 -10.29 16.41 41.89
C LYS A 368 -9.73 15.28 42.75
N GLU A 369 -10.46 14.17 42.89
CA GLU A 369 -9.96 12.99 43.61
C GLU A 369 -8.69 12.41 42.94
N MET A 370 -8.62 12.45 41.60
CA MET A 370 -7.46 12.01 40.87
C MET A 370 -6.27 12.94 41.10
N GLU A 371 -6.46 14.27 41.03
CA GLU A 371 -5.41 15.26 41.33
C GLU A 371 -4.90 15.13 42.76
N GLU A 372 -5.81 14.94 43.74
CA GLU A 372 -5.42 14.72 45.13
C GLU A 372 -4.63 13.43 45.30
N THR A 373 -5.04 12.37 44.66
CA THR A 373 -4.36 11.07 44.69
C THR A 373 -2.98 11.18 44.04
N GLN A 374 -2.86 11.86 42.91
CA GLN A 374 -1.59 12.06 42.20
C GLN A 374 -0.61 12.88 43.04
N LYS A 375 -1.09 13.96 43.70
CA LYS A 375 -0.28 14.75 44.65
C LYS A 375 0.23 13.93 45.83
N ILE A 376 -0.59 12.98 46.32
CA ILE A 376 -0.22 12.07 47.40
C ILE A 376 0.90 11.13 46.91
N TYR A 377 0.78 10.55 45.69
CA TYR A 377 1.80 9.69 45.13
C TYR A 377 3.10 10.44 44.86
N GLU A 378 3.04 11.63 44.25
CA GLU A 378 4.22 12.50 44.03
C GLU A 378 4.85 12.89 45.37
N GLY A 379 4.04 13.15 46.43
CA GLY A 379 4.54 13.39 47.77
C GLY A 379 5.18 12.16 48.42
N VAL A 380 4.65 10.97 48.12
CA VAL A 380 5.23 9.70 48.62
C VAL A 380 6.48 9.32 47.84
N ASP A 381 6.50 9.48 46.52
CA ASP A 381 7.69 9.25 45.71
C ASP A 381 8.85 10.19 46.11
N ASN A 382 8.53 11.47 46.43
CA ASN A 382 9.51 12.40 46.94
C ASN A 382 10.02 12.03 48.35
N LEU A 383 9.24 11.28 49.14
CA LEU A 383 9.65 10.76 50.46
C LEU A 383 10.52 9.51 50.36
N PHE A 384 10.46 8.78 49.24
CA PHE A 384 11.22 7.56 48.97
C PHE A 384 12.31 7.74 47.89
N LYS A 385 12.51 8.96 47.40
CA LYS A 385 13.70 9.27 46.61
C LYS A 385 14.89 9.18 47.55
N PRO A 386 15.87 8.28 47.31
CA PRO A 386 17.10 8.27 48.08
C PRO A 386 17.78 9.63 47.93
N GLU A 387 18.44 10.11 49.03
CA GLU A 387 19.24 11.34 49.04
C GLU A 387 20.39 11.37 47.99
N GLU A 388 20.48 10.36 47.13
CA GLU A 388 21.47 10.27 46.04
C GLU A 388 21.21 11.24 44.86
N GLU A 389 19.99 11.80 44.70
CA GLU A 389 19.75 12.80 43.63
C GLU A 389 20.15 14.23 44.04
N GLU A 390 20.15 14.57 45.33
CA GLU A 390 20.70 15.88 45.78
C GLU A 390 22.24 15.95 45.69
N VAL A 391 22.91 14.81 45.75
CA VAL A 391 24.36 14.75 45.57
C VAL A 391 24.77 14.81 44.10
N LYS A 392 23.87 14.42 43.18
CA LYS A 392 24.09 14.51 41.72
C LYS A 392 23.84 15.90 41.15
N GLU A 393 22.92 16.68 41.72
CA GLU A 393 22.74 18.10 41.33
C GLU A 393 23.83 19.03 41.87
N GLU A 394 24.44 18.71 43.02
CA GLU A 394 25.59 19.48 43.50
C GLU A 394 26.92 19.12 42.79
N ALA A 395 27.03 17.91 42.22
CA ALA A 395 28.17 17.51 41.38
C ALA A 395 28.16 18.15 39.98
N HIS A 396 27.04 18.71 39.55
CA HIS A 396 26.88 19.37 38.23
C HIS A 396 27.23 20.87 38.26
N GLN A 397 27.67 21.42 39.38
CA GLN A 397 28.04 22.85 39.55
C GLN A 397 29.49 23.12 39.91
N LEU A 398 30.39 22.13 39.80
CA LEU A 398 31.80 22.39 39.82
C LEU A 398 32.19 23.14 38.52
N THR A 399 32.60 24.37 38.66
CA THR A 399 33.05 25.20 37.53
C THR A 399 34.31 24.60 36.91
N ASN A 400 34.46 24.72 35.58
CA ASN A 400 35.61 24.23 34.81
C ASN A 400 36.97 24.67 35.41
N GLU A 401 36.99 25.75 36.19
CA GLU A 401 38.19 26.26 36.94
C GLU A 401 38.56 25.35 38.12
N GLU A 402 37.66 24.58 38.73
CA GLU A 402 37.93 23.71 39.88
C GLU A 402 38.38 22.30 39.46
N ILE A 403 38.13 21.89 38.19
CA ILE A 403 38.47 20.57 37.65
C ILE A 403 39.84 20.62 36.93
N GLY A 404 40.38 21.83 36.62
CA GLY A 404 41.68 21.98 36.00
C GLY A 404 41.74 21.85 34.49
N ILE A 405 40.58 21.91 33.82
CA ILE A 405 40.48 21.93 32.36
C ILE A 405 40.96 23.29 31.86
N ALA A 406 41.86 23.34 30.90
CA ALA A 406 42.38 24.58 30.32
C ALA A 406 41.31 25.30 29.52
N GLU A 407 41.39 26.65 29.39
CA GLU A 407 40.40 27.49 28.72
C GLU A 407 40.21 27.13 27.21
N ASP A 408 41.09 26.36 26.64
CA ASP A 408 41.16 25.89 25.25
C ASP A 408 40.82 24.41 25.06
N GLU A 409 40.38 23.70 26.12
CA GLU A 409 39.95 22.30 26.07
C GLU A 409 38.43 22.15 26.16
N THR A 410 37.87 21.19 25.39
CA THR A 410 36.44 20.92 25.37
C THR A 410 36.04 19.90 26.43
N PRO A 411 35.15 20.24 27.40
CA PRO A 411 34.70 19.29 28.42
C PRO A 411 33.89 18.14 27.80
N ILE A 412 34.15 16.90 28.25
CA ILE A 412 33.40 15.72 27.78
C ILE A 412 31.89 15.82 28.06
N THR A 413 31.49 16.61 29.04
CA THR A 413 30.07 16.86 29.38
C THR A 413 29.31 17.66 28.35
N GLU A 414 29.95 18.30 27.38
CA GLU A 414 29.34 19.02 26.27
C GLU A 414 29.00 18.09 25.07
N LEU A 415 29.56 16.86 25.09
CA LEU A 415 29.25 15.88 24.07
C LEU A 415 27.90 15.18 24.35
N ASP A 416 27.16 14.83 23.27
CA ASP A 416 25.90 14.08 23.37
C ASP A 416 26.12 12.58 23.63
N LEU A 417 26.63 12.28 24.84
CA LEU A 417 26.98 10.95 25.31
C LEU A 417 26.03 10.47 26.42
N SER A 418 25.90 9.16 26.59
CA SER A 418 25.12 8.61 27.69
C SER A 418 25.74 8.96 29.07
N ALA A 419 24.89 9.25 30.06
CA ALA A 419 25.33 9.61 31.41
C ALA A 419 26.25 8.55 32.04
N ASP A 420 26.02 7.27 31.74
CA ASP A 420 26.84 6.16 32.21
C ASP A 420 28.24 6.19 31.60
N LEU A 421 28.39 6.59 30.34
CA LEU A 421 29.66 6.68 29.63
C LEU A 421 30.47 7.90 30.13
N ILE A 422 29.83 9.04 30.37
CA ILE A 422 30.44 10.23 30.95
C ILE A 422 30.98 9.92 32.35
N THR A 423 30.20 9.23 33.19
CA THR A 423 30.67 8.83 34.54
C THR A 423 31.88 7.92 34.47
N LYS A 424 31.87 6.97 33.51
CA LYS A 424 32.99 6.03 33.32
C LYS A 424 34.26 6.71 32.79
N LEU A 425 34.15 7.78 32.00
CA LEU A 425 35.25 8.60 31.54
C LEU A 425 35.85 9.39 32.69
N HIS A 426 35.02 9.99 33.56
CA HIS A 426 35.46 10.70 34.76
C HIS A 426 36.14 9.76 35.78
N ASP A 427 35.64 8.52 35.95
CA ASP A 427 36.24 7.51 36.82
C ASP A 427 37.62 7.03 36.30
N ALA A 428 37.87 7.21 35.00
CA ALA A 428 39.15 6.93 34.37
C ALA A 428 40.11 8.13 34.33
N ASP A 429 39.78 9.26 35.03
CA ASP A 429 40.48 10.55 35.02
C ASP A 429 40.62 11.17 33.64
N ILE A 430 39.52 11.12 32.81
CA ILE A 430 39.45 11.74 31.49
C ILE A 430 38.32 12.77 31.54
N TRP A 431 38.65 14.07 31.48
CA TRP A 431 37.71 15.17 31.68
C TRP A 431 37.48 16.01 30.44
N SER A 432 38.44 16.01 29.47
CA SER A 432 38.34 16.76 28.22
C SER A 432 38.42 15.82 27.02
N VAL A 433 37.92 16.32 25.88
CA VAL A 433 38.00 15.62 24.60
C VAL A 433 39.43 15.43 24.16
N GLU A 434 40.28 16.43 24.40
CA GLU A 434 41.68 16.43 24.07
C GLU A 434 42.41 15.34 24.85
N GLU A 435 42.15 15.20 26.18
CA GLU A 435 42.68 14.11 27.00
C GLU A 435 42.26 12.74 26.50
N PHE A 436 41.02 12.58 26.00
CA PHE A 436 40.56 11.30 25.44
C PHE A 436 41.35 10.90 24.19
N PHE A 437 41.68 11.86 23.33
CA PHE A 437 42.44 11.61 22.10
C PHE A 437 43.93 11.42 22.33
N ASP A 438 44.47 11.78 23.51
CA ASP A 438 45.85 11.50 23.90
C ASP A 438 46.08 10.01 24.19
N TYR A 439 45.00 9.24 24.50
CA TYR A 439 45.11 7.80 24.71
C TYR A 439 44.91 7.03 23.39
N SER A 440 45.74 6.01 23.19
CA SER A 440 45.49 5.06 22.08
C SER A 440 44.33 4.12 22.38
N ASP A 441 43.70 3.58 21.35
CA ASP A 441 42.59 2.62 21.47
C ASP A 441 42.95 1.38 22.32
N ALA A 442 44.21 1.00 22.33
CA ALA A 442 44.72 -0.09 23.16
C ALA A 442 44.75 0.26 24.65
N GLU A 443 45.13 1.49 24.98
CA GLU A 443 45.19 2.01 26.37
C GLU A 443 43.78 2.25 26.91
N LEU A 444 42.86 2.75 26.09
CA LEU A 444 41.43 2.90 26.46
C LEU A 444 40.78 1.54 26.74
N LYS A 445 41.11 0.50 25.98
CA LYS A 445 40.66 -0.88 26.25
C LYS A 445 41.26 -1.44 27.56
N GLU A 446 42.50 -1.13 27.90
CA GLU A 446 43.09 -1.50 29.19
C GLU A 446 42.43 -0.78 30.39
N LYS A 447 41.94 0.45 30.19
CA LYS A 447 41.14 1.21 31.17
C LYS A 447 39.68 0.70 31.27
N GLY A 448 39.26 -0.28 30.43
CA GLY A 448 37.96 -0.97 30.51
C GLY A 448 36.88 -0.45 29.57
N PHE A 449 37.21 0.34 28.55
CA PHE A 449 36.29 0.80 27.54
C PHE A 449 36.10 -0.26 26.42
N SER A 450 34.87 -0.46 25.97
CA SER A 450 34.57 -1.30 24.82
C SER A 450 34.82 -0.55 23.48
N GLU A 451 34.98 -1.29 22.40
CA GLU A 451 35.12 -0.67 21.06
C GLU A 451 33.93 0.25 20.72
N ASP A 452 32.70 -0.20 21.04
CA ASP A 452 31.48 0.57 20.79
C ASP A 452 31.44 1.88 21.61
N GLU A 453 32.00 1.90 22.84
CA GLU A 453 32.11 3.09 23.70
C GLU A 453 33.16 4.09 23.18
N ILE A 454 34.27 3.58 22.69
CA ILE A 454 35.34 4.40 22.08
C ILE A 454 34.84 5.04 20.78
N ASP A 455 34.16 4.26 19.95
CA ASP A 455 33.58 4.76 18.71
C ASP A 455 32.44 5.77 18.98
N ALA A 456 31.66 5.60 20.04
CA ALA A 456 30.62 6.54 20.43
C ALA A 456 31.21 7.93 20.78
N VAL A 457 32.30 7.98 21.51
CA VAL A 457 33.00 9.25 21.85
C VAL A 457 33.58 9.87 20.57
N LYS A 458 34.25 9.10 19.72
CA LYS A 458 34.85 9.59 18.49
C LYS A 458 33.82 10.14 17.51
N ASN A 459 32.64 9.51 17.44
CA ASN A 459 31.54 9.94 16.54
C ASN A 459 30.75 11.14 17.09
N SER A 460 30.79 11.40 18.39
CA SER A 460 30.13 12.55 19.01
C SER A 460 30.96 13.83 18.92
N VAL A 461 32.23 13.73 18.57
CA VAL A 461 33.08 14.87 18.25
C VAL A 461 32.91 15.19 16.78
N GLU A 462 32.02 16.13 16.46
CA GLU A 462 31.97 16.72 15.13
C GLU A 462 33.26 17.54 14.95
N PHE A 463 34.16 17.04 14.11
CA PHE A 463 35.19 17.89 13.55
C PHE A 463 34.48 18.88 12.61
N ASP A 464 34.33 20.10 13.08
CA ASP A 464 33.97 21.23 12.25
C ASP A 464 35.11 21.43 11.23
N GLU A 465 35.12 20.66 10.15
CA GLU A 465 35.81 21.03 8.92
C GLU A 465 35.10 22.27 8.44
N GLY A 466 35.58 23.43 8.89
CA GLY A 466 35.08 24.71 8.50
C GLY A 466 35.03 24.83 6.97
N GLU A 467 33.91 24.44 6.39
CA GLU A 467 33.47 24.96 5.12
C GLU A 467 33.08 26.42 5.36
N GLU A 468 34.06 27.33 5.21
CA GLU A 468 33.76 28.73 4.92
C GLU A 468 32.98 28.75 3.62
N GLU A 469 31.66 28.64 3.70
CA GLU A 469 30.74 29.06 2.63
C GLU A 469 30.86 30.57 2.51
N THR A 470 31.89 31.04 1.82
CA THR A 470 32.02 32.44 1.43
C THR A 470 31.06 32.70 0.26
N GLU A 471 29.82 33.09 0.61
CA GLU A 471 28.91 33.69 -0.36
C GLU A 471 29.53 34.99 -0.85
N PHE A 472 29.49 35.24 -2.15
CA PHE A 472 29.92 36.52 -2.72
C PHE A 472 28.80 37.14 -3.57
N GLU A 473 28.80 38.51 -3.63
CA GLU A 473 27.83 39.20 -4.43
C GLU A 473 28.34 39.43 -5.86
N CYS A 474 27.47 39.19 -6.83
CA CYS A 474 27.78 39.52 -8.25
C CYS A 474 28.05 41.04 -8.42
N PRO A 475 29.23 41.46 -8.90
CA PRO A 475 29.57 42.85 -9.03
C PRO A 475 28.72 43.61 -10.07
N VAL A 476 27.94 42.90 -10.90
CA VAL A 476 27.12 43.53 -11.95
C VAL A 476 25.67 43.71 -11.51
N CYS A 477 25.08 42.73 -10.77
CA CYS A 477 23.67 42.77 -10.42
C CYS A 477 23.38 42.58 -8.91
N HIS A 478 24.41 42.46 -8.06
CA HIS A 478 24.35 42.30 -6.61
C HIS A 478 23.54 41.07 -6.12
N THR A 479 23.40 40.05 -6.98
CA THR A 479 22.79 38.78 -6.56
C THR A 479 23.82 37.96 -5.78
N VAL A 480 23.44 37.45 -4.61
CA VAL A 480 24.28 36.57 -3.79
C VAL A 480 24.49 35.22 -4.50
N LEU A 481 25.71 34.80 -4.61
CA LEU A 481 26.14 33.61 -5.33
C LEU A 481 26.94 32.68 -4.38
N ALA A 482 26.75 31.40 -4.52
CA ALA A 482 27.53 30.40 -3.76
C ALA A 482 28.97 30.33 -4.26
N ALA A 483 29.92 30.03 -3.37
CA ALA A 483 31.33 29.85 -3.70
C ALA A 483 31.53 28.87 -4.87
N GLY A 484 32.37 29.25 -5.82
CA GLY A 484 32.66 28.44 -7.02
C GLY A 484 31.72 28.65 -8.19
N THR A 485 30.76 29.57 -8.13
CA THR A 485 29.89 29.92 -9.27
C THR A 485 30.66 30.74 -10.30
N THR A 486 30.88 30.21 -11.50
CA THR A 486 31.65 30.86 -12.58
C THR A 486 30.82 31.75 -13.49
N VAL A 487 29.48 31.63 -13.47
CA VAL A 487 28.57 32.44 -14.29
C VAL A 487 27.36 32.86 -13.46
N CYS A 488 27.05 34.13 -13.38
CA CYS A 488 25.88 34.59 -12.64
C CYS A 488 24.58 34.19 -13.34
N PRO A 489 23.68 33.46 -12.67
CA PRO A 489 22.43 32.97 -13.27
C PRO A 489 21.42 34.10 -13.55
N ASN A 490 21.60 35.28 -12.90
CA ASN A 490 20.68 36.40 -13.05
C ASN A 490 21.08 37.36 -14.20
N CYS A 491 22.35 37.65 -14.38
CA CYS A 491 22.81 38.63 -15.38
C CYS A 491 23.79 38.06 -16.42
N GLY A 492 24.23 36.79 -16.31
CA GLY A 492 25.14 36.17 -17.25
C GLY A 492 26.60 36.61 -17.19
N ALA A 493 27.01 37.35 -16.13
CA ALA A 493 28.41 37.78 -15.95
C ALA A 493 29.28 36.53 -15.59
N GLU A 494 30.43 36.42 -16.25
CA GLU A 494 31.42 35.38 -16.02
C GLU A 494 32.48 35.82 -15.00
N PHE A 495 32.89 34.96 -14.11
CA PHE A 495 33.89 35.19 -13.07
C PHE A 495 35.07 34.22 -13.21
N GLU A 496 36.28 34.74 -13.16
CA GLU A 496 37.50 33.97 -13.00
C GLU A 496 38.01 34.24 -11.57
N PHE A 497 38.23 33.17 -10.82
CA PHE A 497 38.82 33.24 -9.48
C PHE A 497 40.34 33.00 -9.63
N GLU A 498 41.16 33.94 -9.20
CA GLU A 498 42.61 33.79 -9.14
C GLU A 498 43.05 32.96 -7.94
#